data_0a66d4c9555d1e6c634204b13bebedb2
#
_entry.id   0a66d4c9555d1e6c634204b13bebedb2
#
_cell.length_a   1.000
_cell.length_b   1.000
_cell.length_c   1.000
_cell.angle_alpha   90.00
_cell.angle_beta   90.00
_cell.angle_gamma   90.00
#
_symmetry.space_group_name_H-M   'P 1'
#
loop_
_entity.id
_entity.type
_entity.pdbx_description
1 polymer ?
#
loop_
_entity_poly.entity_id
_entity_poly.type
_entity_poly.pdbx_seq_one_letter_code
_entity_poly.pdbx_strand_id
1 'polypeptide(L)' 'MKKYIQTKNLTKVFDLSIDYFKTRMEIEFFEGIHYFIPPTTSKTKKAVLWDFEAIDRWIRGEQNQNEELAELLERR' A
#
# COMPACT_ATOMS: atom_id res chain seq x y z
N MET A 1 -6.99 -14.13 6.39
CA MET A 1 -6.13 -12.95 6.57
C MET A 1 -6.93 -11.69 6.40
N LYS A 2 -6.66 -10.69 7.19
CA LYS A 2 -7.39 -9.44 7.10
C LYS A 2 -6.96 -8.67 5.87
N LYS A 3 -7.94 -8.11 5.20
CA LYS A 3 -7.64 -7.30 4.03
C LYS A 3 -7.02 -5.96 4.42
N TYR A 4 -7.47 -5.40 5.52
CA TYR A 4 -7.00 -4.09 5.97
C TYR A 4 -6.19 -4.25 7.25
N ILE A 5 -4.99 -3.71 7.27
CA ILE A 5 -4.13 -3.81 8.44
C ILE A 5 -3.52 -2.44 8.74
N GLN A 6 -3.20 -2.25 10.01
CA GLN A 6 -2.58 -1.00 10.43
C GLN A 6 -1.12 -0.95 10.01
N THR A 7 -0.58 0.26 9.99
CA THR A 7 0.78 0.46 9.53
C THR A 7 1.77 -0.40 10.32
N LYS A 8 1.62 -0.45 11.64
CA LYS A 8 2.57 -1.20 12.44
C LYS A 8 2.56 -2.70 12.11
N ASN A 9 1.38 -3.21 11.75
CA ASN A 9 1.31 -4.61 11.38
C ASN A 9 1.82 -4.84 9.98
N LEU A 10 1.63 -3.86 9.13
CA LEU A 10 2.15 -3.92 7.78
C LEU A 10 3.67 -4.05 7.79
N THR A 11 4.32 -3.29 8.68
CA THR A 11 5.77 -3.37 8.78
C THR A 11 6.22 -4.75 9.23
N LYS A 12 5.44 -5.40 10.06
CA LYS A 12 5.80 -6.73 10.52
C LYS A 12 5.60 -7.78 9.43
N VAL A 13 4.52 -7.65 8.69
CA VAL A 13 4.20 -8.63 7.66
C VAL A 13 5.25 -8.60 6.55
N PHE A 14 5.65 -7.42 6.13
CA PHE A 14 6.57 -7.29 5.01
C PHE A 14 8.00 -7.01 5.45
N ASP A 15 8.23 -6.90 6.75
CA ASP A 15 9.57 -6.68 7.29
C ASP A 15 10.21 -5.43 6.70
N LEU A 16 9.42 -4.37 6.66
CA LEU A 16 9.88 -3.07 6.19
C LEU A 16 9.59 -2.02 7.24
N SER A 17 10.36 -0.95 7.24
CA SER A 17 10.22 0.08 8.26
C SER A 17 8.96 0.92 8.03
N ILE A 18 8.54 1.59 9.10
CA ILE A 18 7.41 2.52 8.98
C ILE A 18 7.75 3.62 7.99
N ASP A 19 8.98 4.10 8.03
CA ASP A 19 9.38 5.17 7.13
C ASP A 19 9.31 4.73 5.68
N TYR A 20 9.56 3.48 5.41
CA TYR A 20 9.47 2.98 4.05
C TYR A 20 8.09 3.25 3.48
N PHE A 21 7.06 2.98 4.28
CA PHE A 21 5.69 3.19 3.81
C PHE A 21 5.30 4.66 3.84
N LYS A 22 5.69 5.37 4.89
CA LYS A 22 5.27 6.75 5.04
C LYS A 22 5.88 7.67 3.99
N THR A 23 7.13 7.45 3.66
CA THR A 23 7.78 8.32 2.68
C THR A 23 7.25 8.10 1.28
N ARG A 24 6.59 6.98 1.05
CA ARG A 24 6.04 6.69 -0.27
C ARG A 24 4.56 6.98 -0.40
N MET A 25 3.94 7.42 0.70
CA MET A 25 2.53 7.81 0.63
C MET A 25 2.39 9.02 -0.28
N GLU A 26 1.35 8.99 -1.11
CA GLU A 26 1.06 10.05 -2.07
C GLU A 26 2.09 10.15 -3.17
N ILE A 27 3.08 9.30 -3.17
CA ILE A 27 4.06 9.23 -4.25
C ILE A 27 3.91 7.92 -4.99
N GLU A 28 3.98 6.82 -4.27
CA GLU A 28 3.80 5.49 -4.84
C GLU A 28 2.59 4.79 -4.25
N PHE A 29 2.20 5.17 -3.04
CA PHE A 29 1.00 4.62 -2.41
C PHE A 29 -0.05 5.72 -2.35
N PHE A 30 -1.25 5.43 -2.81
CA PHE A 30 -2.29 6.44 -2.94
C PHE A 30 -3.50 6.07 -2.11
N GLU A 31 -4.07 7.08 -1.48
CA GLU A 31 -5.27 6.88 -0.70
C GLU A 31 -6.41 6.42 -1.59
N GLY A 32 -7.15 5.43 -1.10
CA GLY A 32 -8.23 4.85 -1.89
C GLY A 32 -7.79 3.69 -2.74
N ILE A 33 -6.50 3.45 -2.84
CA ILE A 33 -5.97 2.31 -3.59
C ILE A 33 -5.13 1.44 -2.67
N HIS A 34 -4.12 2.03 -2.07
CA HIS A 34 -3.19 1.27 -1.24
C HIS A 34 -3.52 1.41 0.23
N TYR A 35 -4.07 2.54 0.64
CA TYR A 35 -4.42 2.76 2.03
C TYR A 35 -5.69 3.58 2.12
N PHE A 36 -6.31 3.53 3.29
CA PHE A 36 -7.56 4.20 3.54
C PHE A 36 -7.52 4.84 4.92
N ILE A 37 -8.13 6.00 5.04
CA ILE A 37 -8.26 6.68 6.33
C ILE A 37 -9.74 6.69 6.68
N PRO A 38 -10.17 5.82 7.61
CA PRO A 38 -11.59 5.73 7.95
C PRO A 38 -12.09 7.05 8.52
N PRO A 39 -13.35 7.36 8.29
CA PRO A 39 -13.95 8.54 8.91
C PRO A 39 -13.87 8.44 10.42
N THR A 40 -13.55 9.54 11.05
CA THR A 40 -13.47 9.56 12.50
C THR A 40 -13.75 10.96 13.01
N THR A 41 -14.32 11.02 14.19
CA THR A 41 -14.53 12.29 14.86
C THR A 41 -13.32 12.70 15.70
N SER A 42 -12.37 11.81 15.85
CA SER A 42 -11.16 12.11 16.61
C SER A 42 -10.31 13.12 15.85
N LYS A 43 -9.84 14.13 16.56
CA LYS A 43 -9.00 15.14 15.96
C LYS A 43 -7.52 14.87 16.16
N THR A 44 -7.21 13.93 17.05
CA THR A 44 -5.82 13.73 17.44
C THR A 44 -5.16 12.56 16.74
N LYS A 45 -5.94 11.59 16.34
CA LYS A 45 -5.38 10.41 15.70
C LYS A 45 -6.23 9.99 14.53
N LYS A 46 -5.58 9.73 13.44
CA LYS A 46 -6.22 9.14 12.27
C LYS A 46 -5.56 7.81 12.01
N ALA A 47 -6.34 6.77 12.10
CA ALA A 47 -5.84 5.44 11.79
C ALA A 47 -5.67 5.31 10.29
N VAL A 48 -4.58 4.70 9.89
CA VAL A 48 -4.35 4.40 8.48
C VAL A 48 -4.44 2.89 8.32
N LEU A 49 -5.33 2.47 7.45
CA LEU A 49 -5.51 1.06 7.16
C LEU A 49 -5.01 0.80 5.75
N TRP A 50 -4.15 -0.19 5.63
CA TRP A 50 -3.55 -0.52 4.35
C TRP A 50 -4.22 -1.74 3.76
N ASP A 51 -4.45 -1.71 2.46
CA ASP A 51 -4.96 -2.86 1.74
C ASP A 51 -3.81 -3.83 1.55
N PHE A 52 -3.85 -4.93 2.30
CA PHE A 52 -2.76 -5.90 2.27
C PHE A 52 -2.50 -6.40 0.86
N GLU A 53 -3.57 -6.70 0.14
CA GLU A 53 -3.40 -7.26 -1.20
C GLU A 53 -2.79 -6.25 -2.16
N ALA A 54 -3.19 -4.98 -2.01
CA ALA A 54 -2.64 -3.95 -2.89
C ALA A 54 -1.15 -3.78 -2.65
N ILE A 55 -0.74 -3.80 -1.39
CA ILE A 55 0.68 -3.68 -1.07
C ILE A 55 1.44 -4.91 -1.53
N ASP A 56 0.84 -6.07 -1.35
CA ASP A 56 1.48 -7.31 -1.79
C ASP A 56 1.72 -7.29 -3.30
N ARG A 57 0.73 -6.85 -4.06
CA ARG A 57 0.90 -6.74 -5.51
C ARG A 57 1.94 -5.70 -5.89
N TRP A 58 1.95 -4.60 -5.14
CA TRP A 58 2.92 -3.55 -5.42
C TRP A 58 4.34 -4.06 -5.20
N ILE A 59 4.53 -4.81 -4.13
CA ILE A 59 5.85 -5.35 -3.83
C ILE A 59 6.28 -6.33 -4.88
N ARG A 60 5.35 -7.09 -5.42
CA ARG A 60 5.65 -8.03 -6.49
C ARG A 60 5.81 -7.35 -7.84
N GLY A 61 5.51 -6.06 -7.90
CA GLY A 61 5.55 -5.36 -9.17
C GLY A 61 4.34 -5.59 -10.04
N GLU A 62 3.25 -6.07 -9.47
CA GLU A 62 2.03 -6.40 -10.22
C GLU A 62 1.06 -5.25 -10.11
N GLN A 63 1.28 -4.20 -10.85
CA GLN A 63 0.35 -3.08 -10.86
C GLN A 63 -0.44 -3.11 -12.14
N ASN A 64 -1.75 -2.89 -12.01
CA ASN A 64 -2.65 -3.15 -13.11
C ASN A 64 -2.27 -2.43 -14.39
N GLN A 65 -2.10 -1.12 -14.33
CA GLN A 65 -1.77 -0.39 -15.54
C GLN A 65 -0.38 -0.70 -16.02
N ASN A 66 0.52 -0.90 -15.09
CA ASN A 66 1.91 -1.12 -15.43
C ASN A 66 2.17 -2.54 -15.84
N GLU A 67 1.28 -3.42 -15.47
CA GLU A 67 1.46 -4.82 -15.74
C GLU A 67 1.50 -5.12 -17.22
N GLU A 68 0.52 -4.60 -17.93
CA GLU A 68 0.48 -4.79 -19.37
C GLU A 68 1.67 -4.16 -20.04
N LEU A 69 1.99 -2.97 -19.59
CA LEU A 69 3.11 -2.26 -20.18
C LEU A 69 4.40 -3.00 -19.92
N ALA A 70 4.56 -3.50 -18.72
CA ALA A 70 5.76 -4.25 -18.37
C ALA A 70 5.88 -5.50 -19.21
N GLU A 71 4.77 -6.17 -19.44
CA GLU A 71 4.80 -7.36 -20.27
C GLU A 71 5.25 -7.04 -21.68
N LEU A 72 4.72 -5.96 -22.22
CA LEU A 72 5.11 -5.56 -23.57
C LEU A 72 6.58 -5.25 -23.63
N LEU A 73 7.09 -4.58 -22.63
CA LEU A 73 8.49 -4.22 -22.61
C LEU A 73 9.37 -5.44 -22.47
N GLU A 74 8.94 -6.40 -21.68
CA GLU A 74 9.75 -7.58 -21.45
C GLU A 74 9.80 -8.52 -22.62
N ARG A 75 8.83 -8.43 -23.48
CA ARG A 75 8.79 -9.33 -24.63
C ARG A 75 9.76 -8.97 -25.72
N ARG A 76 10.32 -7.82 -25.65
CA ARG A 76 11.24 -7.39 -26.70
C ARG A 76 12.60 -8.01 -26.61
#